data_d3e4a5a74dec917c04b30347af3dde01
#
_entry.id   d3e4a5a74dec917c04b30347af3dde01
#
_cell.length_a   1.000
_cell.length_b   1.000
_cell.length_c   1.000
_cell.angle_alpha   90.00
_cell.angle_beta   90.00
_cell.angle_gamma   90.00
#
_symmetry.space_group_name_H-M   'P 1'
#
loop_
_entity.id
_entity.type
_entity.pdbx_description
1 polymer ?
#
loop_
_entity_poly.entity_id
_entity_poly.type
_entity_poly.pdbx_seq_one_letter_code
_entity_poly.pdbx_strand_id
1 'polypeptide(L)'
;FRPVYKVKNLKSLNKKINSLFGNFLIGLEYIFNQSGPMTMGASQVCGFAKSDSSRATPNLQFHVQPISTDILGATKLHDFEGITPTVANVRPTSRGEINIVSKNINDNPKIKMNYLSTDDDRYVAAQGLKLVRKIMLETKTFKKYEPEEYRPGLHIQDDEELVKAGSDFTQTIFHPVGTCKMGSDENAVVDDRLKVHGVE
;
A
#
# COMPACT_ATOMS: atom_id res chain seq x y z
N PHE A 1 0.88 -4.44 0.46
CA PHE A 1 0.10 -5.37 -0.39
C PHE A 1 -1.14 -4.68 -0.92
N ARG A 2 -1.53 -5.00 -2.16
CA ARG A 2 -2.62 -4.35 -2.88
C ARG A 2 -3.61 -5.36 -3.45
N PRO A 3 -4.33 -6.13 -2.60
CA PRO A 3 -5.35 -7.03 -3.09
C PRO A 3 -6.43 -6.25 -3.85
N VAL A 4 -7.00 -6.89 -4.87
CA VAL A 4 -8.03 -6.31 -5.73
C VAL A 4 -9.30 -7.13 -5.62
N TYR A 5 -10.41 -6.44 -5.45
CA TYR A 5 -11.75 -7.03 -5.40
C TYR A 5 -12.61 -6.47 -6.52
N LYS A 6 -13.22 -7.36 -7.31
CA LYS A 6 -14.36 -7.02 -8.16
C LYS A 6 -15.57 -6.81 -7.27
N VAL A 7 -16.41 -5.86 -7.61
CA VAL A 7 -17.62 -5.57 -6.85
C VAL A 7 -18.80 -5.41 -7.79
N LYS A 8 -20.00 -5.78 -7.28
CA LYS A 8 -21.27 -5.53 -7.93
C LYS A 8 -22.04 -4.49 -7.14
N ASN A 9 -23.02 -3.84 -7.78
CA ASN A 9 -23.89 -2.86 -7.11
C ASN A 9 -23.15 -1.69 -6.43
N LEU A 10 -21.87 -1.48 -6.77
CA LEU A 10 -21.06 -0.35 -6.36
C LEU A 10 -20.39 0.22 -7.62
N LYS A 11 -20.54 1.50 -7.86
CA LYS A 11 -19.84 2.19 -8.93
C LYS A 11 -18.46 2.63 -8.42
N SER A 12 -17.41 1.95 -8.85
CA SER A 12 -16.04 2.41 -8.67
C SER A 12 -15.71 3.51 -9.69
N LEU A 13 -14.53 4.07 -9.61
CA LEU A 13 -14.10 5.06 -10.60
C LEU A 13 -13.56 4.44 -11.89
N ASN A 14 -13.38 3.12 -11.95
CA ASN A 14 -12.73 2.45 -13.09
C ASN A 14 -13.38 2.76 -14.42
N LYS A 15 -14.68 2.47 -14.55
CA LYS A 15 -15.40 2.69 -15.83
C LYS A 15 -15.48 4.18 -16.19
N LYS A 16 -15.65 5.04 -15.18
CA LYS A 16 -15.74 6.51 -15.41
C LYS A 16 -14.41 7.04 -15.94
N ILE A 17 -13.28 6.63 -15.33
CA ILE A 17 -11.93 7.07 -15.73
C ILE A 17 -11.48 6.43 -17.06
N ASN A 18 -11.84 5.17 -17.33
CA ASN A 18 -11.51 4.53 -18.61
C ASN A 18 -12.34 5.08 -19.81
N SER A 19 -13.35 5.92 -19.57
CA SER A 19 -14.21 6.52 -20.60
C SER A 19 -13.76 7.94 -20.93
N LEU A 20 -13.57 8.25 -22.20
CA LEU A 20 -13.29 9.64 -22.65
C LEU A 20 -14.39 10.63 -22.19
N PHE A 21 -15.65 10.23 -22.33
CA PHE A 21 -16.77 11.03 -21.87
C PHE A 21 -16.79 11.15 -20.34
N GLY A 22 -16.46 10.07 -19.62
CA GLY A 22 -16.32 10.10 -18.17
C GLY A 22 -15.24 11.07 -17.70
N ASN A 23 -14.07 11.05 -18.34
CA ASN A 23 -12.99 12.00 -18.05
C ASN A 23 -13.38 13.45 -18.34
N PHE A 24 -14.08 13.70 -19.45
CA PHE A 24 -14.61 15.02 -19.77
C PHE A 24 -15.56 15.52 -18.68
N LEU A 25 -16.49 14.69 -18.21
CA LEU A 25 -17.41 15.07 -17.13
C LEU A 25 -16.69 15.32 -15.81
N ILE A 26 -15.67 14.50 -15.47
CA ILE A 26 -14.83 14.71 -14.28
C ILE A 26 -14.13 16.07 -14.37
N GLY A 27 -13.59 16.41 -15.55
CA GLY A 27 -12.94 17.69 -15.79
C GLY A 27 -13.90 18.88 -15.64
N LEU A 28 -15.10 18.80 -16.21
CA LEU A 28 -16.13 19.83 -16.07
C LEU A 28 -16.56 20.01 -14.60
N GLU A 29 -16.80 18.90 -13.88
CA GLU A 29 -17.15 18.92 -12.46
C GLU A 29 -16.10 19.68 -11.65
N TYR A 30 -14.83 19.43 -11.93
CA TYR A 30 -13.72 20.11 -11.26
C TYR A 30 -13.64 21.59 -11.60
N ILE A 31 -13.75 21.95 -12.89
CA ILE A 31 -13.63 23.35 -13.35
C ILE A 31 -14.77 24.22 -12.78
N PHE A 32 -16.01 23.73 -12.84
CA PHE A 32 -17.17 24.54 -12.45
C PHE A 32 -17.51 24.44 -10.96
N ASN A 33 -17.33 23.27 -10.34
CA ASN A 33 -17.78 23.02 -8.97
C ASN A 33 -16.63 22.81 -7.98
N GLN A 34 -15.37 22.68 -8.45
CA GLN A 34 -14.22 22.35 -7.64
C GLN A 34 -14.48 21.11 -6.74
N SER A 35 -15.15 20.11 -7.31
CA SER A 35 -15.57 18.88 -6.64
C SER A 35 -15.25 17.63 -7.47
N GLY A 36 -15.63 16.47 -6.96
CA GLY A 36 -15.49 15.19 -7.65
C GLY A 36 -14.09 14.55 -7.55
N PRO A 37 -13.82 13.55 -8.38
CA PRO A 37 -12.61 12.71 -8.26
C PRO A 37 -11.28 13.48 -8.32
N MET A 38 -11.22 14.62 -8.99
CA MET A 38 -9.99 15.43 -9.08
C MET A 38 -9.64 16.19 -7.80
N THR A 39 -10.56 16.29 -6.85
CA THR A 39 -10.33 16.95 -5.55
C THR A 39 -9.92 15.96 -4.45
N MET A 40 -9.89 14.65 -4.75
CA MET A 40 -9.69 13.61 -3.77
C MET A 40 -8.34 12.92 -3.96
N GLY A 41 -7.67 12.56 -2.86
CA GLY A 41 -6.57 11.61 -2.90
C GLY A 41 -7.05 10.23 -3.35
N ALA A 42 -6.14 9.42 -3.90
CA ALA A 42 -6.48 8.08 -4.39
C ALA A 42 -7.05 7.18 -3.28
N SER A 43 -6.59 7.35 -2.04
CA SER A 43 -7.05 6.58 -0.87
C SER A 43 -8.09 7.39 -0.10
N GLN A 44 -9.32 6.91 -0.07
CA GLN A 44 -10.47 7.60 0.52
C GLN A 44 -10.65 7.26 2.01
N VAL A 45 -10.25 6.08 2.43
CA VAL A 45 -10.40 5.59 3.79
C VAL A 45 -9.06 5.07 4.27
N CYS A 46 -8.67 5.46 5.48
CA CYS A 46 -7.52 4.94 6.19
C CYS A 46 -7.95 4.33 7.51
N GLY A 47 -7.32 3.24 7.90
CA GLY A 47 -7.57 2.57 9.17
C GLY A 47 -6.34 1.88 9.70
N PHE A 48 -6.32 1.63 11.01
CA PHE A 48 -5.23 0.93 11.68
C PHE A 48 -5.76 -0.26 12.46
N ALA A 49 -5.03 -1.37 12.45
CA ALA A 49 -5.36 -2.55 13.24
C ALA A 49 -4.09 -3.25 13.73
N LYS A 50 -4.28 -4.19 14.64
CA LYS A 50 -3.23 -5.14 15.04
C LYS A 50 -3.30 -6.38 14.16
N SER A 51 -2.16 -6.90 13.74
CA SER A 51 -2.08 -8.20 13.04
C SER A 51 -2.58 -9.36 13.91
N ASP A 52 -2.34 -9.23 15.20
CA ASP A 52 -2.74 -10.20 16.23
C ASP A 52 -2.83 -9.53 17.61
N SER A 53 -3.38 -10.25 18.59
CA SER A 53 -3.62 -9.73 19.95
C SER A 53 -2.35 -9.47 20.76
N SER A 54 -1.21 -10.06 20.39
CA SER A 54 0.06 -9.90 21.12
C SER A 54 0.73 -8.55 20.85
N ARG A 55 0.34 -7.84 19.79
CA ARG A 55 0.92 -6.55 19.44
C ARG A 55 0.50 -5.47 20.45
N ALA A 56 1.47 -4.74 21.00
CA ALA A 56 1.19 -3.64 21.93
C ALA A 56 0.37 -2.51 21.28
N THR A 57 0.72 -2.17 20.03
CA THR A 57 0.08 -1.09 19.24
C THR A 57 -0.34 -1.61 17.86
N PRO A 58 -1.24 -0.92 17.14
CA PRO A 58 -1.51 -1.23 15.74
C PRO A 58 -0.24 -1.24 14.90
N ASN A 59 -0.08 -2.30 14.11
CA ASN A 59 1.05 -2.50 13.21
C ASN A 59 0.63 -2.69 11.74
N LEU A 60 -0.67 -2.69 11.46
CA LEU A 60 -1.24 -2.68 10.12
C LEU A 60 -1.91 -1.35 9.83
N GLN A 61 -1.68 -0.81 8.64
CA GLN A 61 -2.37 0.35 8.09
C GLN A 61 -3.10 -0.05 6.82
N PHE A 62 -4.35 0.36 6.70
CA PHE A 62 -5.19 0.13 5.54
C PHE A 62 -5.42 1.43 4.79
N HIS A 63 -5.44 1.33 3.46
CA HIS A 63 -5.88 2.39 2.57
C HIS A 63 -6.85 1.80 1.55
N VAL A 64 -8.05 2.37 1.45
CA VAL A 64 -9.05 1.87 0.50
C VAL A 64 -9.16 2.83 -0.68
N GLN A 65 -8.94 2.32 -1.87
CA GLN A 65 -9.01 3.04 -3.13
C GLN A 65 -10.25 2.60 -3.91
N PRO A 66 -11.11 3.53 -4.37
CA PRO A 66 -12.28 3.21 -5.18
C PRO A 66 -11.91 2.97 -6.66
N ILE A 67 -10.71 2.49 -6.89
CA ILE A 67 -10.15 2.14 -8.19
C ILE A 67 -9.36 0.84 -8.08
N SER A 68 -9.16 0.17 -9.22
CA SER A 68 -8.28 -0.99 -9.30
C SER A 68 -7.47 -1.00 -10.60
N THR A 69 -6.22 -1.43 -10.49
CA THR A 69 -5.27 -1.53 -11.60
C THR A 69 -4.22 -2.58 -11.27
N ASP A 70 -3.56 -3.12 -12.28
CA ASP A 70 -2.45 -4.07 -12.11
C ASP A 70 -1.21 -3.41 -11.49
N ILE A 71 -0.90 -2.20 -11.92
CA ILE A 71 0.31 -1.47 -11.51
C ILE A 71 -0.11 -0.10 -10.98
N LEU A 72 0.39 0.27 -9.79
CA LEU A 72 0.14 1.60 -9.23
C LEU A 72 0.76 2.68 -10.14
N GLY A 73 -0.04 3.71 -10.44
CA GLY A 73 0.37 4.77 -11.37
C GLY A 73 0.13 4.42 -12.85
N ALA A 74 -0.43 3.24 -13.15
CA ALA A 74 -0.82 2.92 -14.52
C ALA A 74 -1.94 3.86 -15.00
N THR A 75 -1.87 4.22 -16.28
CA THR A 75 -2.89 5.05 -16.93
C THR A 75 -4.18 4.27 -17.24
N LYS A 76 -4.08 2.93 -17.30
CA LYS A 76 -5.22 2.05 -17.58
C LYS A 76 -5.66 1.35 -16.31
N LEU A 77 -6.90 1.53 -15.94
CA LEU A 77 -7.57 0.81 -14.86
C LEU A 77 -8.22 -0.47 -15.40
N HIS A 78 -8.58 -1.40 -14.52
CA HIS A 78 -9.35 -2.58 -14.93
C HIS A 78 -10.68 -2.16 -15.55
N ASP A 79 -11.20 -2.97 -16.47
CA ASP A 79 -12.46 -2.74 -17.19
C ASP A 79 -13.72 -3.13 -16.39
N PHE A 80 -13.53 -3.65 -15.18
CA PHE A 80 -14.59 -4.00 -14.23
C PHE A 80 -14.68 -2.99 -13.07
N GLU A 81 -15.80 -2.99 -12.37
CA GLU A 81 -15.95 -2.25 -11.12
C GLU A 81 -15.09 -2.91 -10.04
N GLY A 82 -14.09 -2.19 -9.55
CA GLY A 82 -13.12 -2.75 -8.62
C GLY A 82 -12.68 -1.76 -7.54
N ILE A 83 -12.30 -2.32 -6.40
CA ILE A 83 -11.72 -1.59 -5.28
C ILE A 83 -10.41 -2.26 -4.85
N THR A 84 -9.52 -1.45 -4.30
CA THR A 84 -8.21 -1.91 -3.82
C THR A 84 -8.06 -1.54 -2.35
N PRO A 85 -8.38 -2.46 -1.42
CA PRO A 85 -8.08 -2.30 0.01
C PRO A 85 -6.63 -2.66 0.28
N THR A 86 -5.74 -1.69 0.20
CA THR A 86 -4.31 -1.87 0.48
C THR A 86 -4.06 -2.10 1.96
N VAL A 87 -3.08 -2.95 2.28
CA VAL A 87 -2.60 -3.15 3.65
C VAL A 87 -1.07 -3.07 3.69
N ALA A 88 -0.56 -2.36 4.69
CA ALA A 88 0.87 -2.16 4.92
C ALA A 88 1.26 -2.49 6.37
N ASN A 89 2.41 -3.16 6.55
CA ASN A 89 3.06 -3.25 7.85
C ASN A 89 3.75 -1.92 8.16
N VAL A 90 3.32 -1.23 9.23
CA VAL A 90 3.90 0.06 9.66
C VAL A 90 4.94 -0.11 10.78
N ARG A 91 5.27 -1.32 11.15
CA ARG A 91 6.30 -1.69 12.13
C ARG A 91 7.22 -2.80 11.58
N PRO A 92 7.79 -2.63 10.37
CA PRO A 92 8.60 -3.69 9.76
C PRO A 92 9.89 -3.90 10.54
N THR A 93 10.30 -5.17 10.63
CA THR A 93 11.57 -5.60 11.24
C THR A 93 12.67 -5.83 10.20
N SER A 94 12.32 -6.02 8.93
CA SER A 94 13.28 -6.08 7.82
C SER A 94 14.09 -4.79 7.72
N ARG A 95 15.36 -4.92 7.37
CA ARG A 95 16.27 -3.79 7.16
C ARG A 95 16.91 -3.88 5.79
N GLY A 96 16.98 -2.75 5.13
CA GLY A 96 17.66 -2.55 3.86
C GLY A 96 18.89 -1.66 4.01
N GLU A 97 19.48 -1.31 2.88
CA GLU A 97 20.69 -0.47 2.83
C GLU A 97 20.69 0.42 1.56
N ILE A 98 21.35 1.56 1.69
CA ILE A 98 21.65 2.44 0.56
C ILE A 98 23.14 2.67 0.55
N ASN A 99 23.80 2.38 -0.58
CA ASN A 99 25.24 2.50 -0.71
C ASN A 99 25.62 3.39 -1.90
N ILE A 100 26.61 4.26 -1.70
CA ILE A 100 27.25 5.01 -2.78
C ILE A 100 28.10 4.02 -3.60
N VAL A 101 27.97 4.04 -4.92
CA VAL A 101 28.65 3.09 -5.83
C VAL A 101 29.92 3.64 -6.43
N SER A 102 30.08 4.98 -6.49
CA SER A 102 31.27 5.65 -7.05
C SER A 102 31.43 7.07 -6.48
N LYS A 103 32.51 7.75 -6.88
CA LYS A 103 32.74 9.17 -6.57
C LYS A 103 32.01 10.13 -7.52
N ASN A 104 31.41 9.63 -8.59
CA ASN A 104 30.66 10.44 -9.54
C ASN A 104 29.26 10.74 -8.98
N ILE A 105 28.96 12.01 -8.76
CA ILE A 105 27.66 12.47 -8.20
C ILE A 105 26.45 12.11 -9.07
N ASN A 106 26.66 11.83 -10.35
CA ASN A 106 25.59 11.45 -11.28
C ASN A 106 25.26 9.95 -11.25
N ASP A 107 26.04 9.14 -10.56
CA ASP A 107 25.76 7.71 -10.43
C ASP A 107 24.69 7.49 -9.35
N ASN A 108 23.64 6.76 -9.71
CA ASN A 108 22.58 6.43 -8.77
C ASN A 108 23.11 5.52 -7.65
N PRO A 109 22.72 5.74 -6.40
CA PRO A 109 23.09 4.86 -5.31
C PRO A 109 22.49 3.46 -5.50
N LYS A 110 23.18 2.45 -4.98
CA LYS A 110 22.61 1.09 -4.88
C LYS A 110 21.62 1.05 -3.73
N ILE A 111 20.35 0.82 -4.03
CA ILE A 111 19.27 0.72 -3.06
C ILE A 111 18.87 -0.74 -2.95
N LYS A 112 18.92 -1.29 -1.73
CA LYS A 112 18.45 -2.63 -1.40
C LYS A 112 17.44 -2.53 -0.27
N MET A 113 16.16 -2.59 -0.60
CA MET A 113 15.08 -2.42 0.38
C MET A 113 14.93 -3.63 1.31
N ASN A 114 15.23 -4.82 0.83
CA ASN A 114 15.23 -6.08 1.57
C ASN A 114 13.88 -6.37 2.28
N TYR A 115 12.75 -6.06 1.61
CA TYR A 115 11.41 -6.29 2.15
C TYR A 115 11.17 -7.77 2.46
N LEU A 116 10.34 -8.04 3.50
CA LEU A 116 9.90 -9.38 3.91
C LEU A 116 11.06 -10.33 4.24
N SER A 117 12.22 -9.81 4.62
CA SER A 117 13.40 -10.64 4.93
C SER A 117 13.31 -11.34 6.29
N THR A 118 12.40 -10.91 7.16
CA THR A 118 12.18 -11.52 8.48
C THR A 118 10.88 -12.32 8.51
N ASP A 119 10.84 -13.35 9.38
CA ASP A 119 9.65 -14.17 9.60
C ASP A 119 8.48 -13.32 10.14
N ASP A 120 8.78 -12.35 11.02
CA ASP A 120 7.77 -11.44 11.56
C ASP A 120 7.08 -10.62 10.46
N ASP A 121 7.83 -10.05 9.53
CA ASP A 121 7.26 -9.28 8.44
C ASP A 121 6.41 -10.15 7.50
N ARG A 122 6.82 -11.40 7.24
CA ARG A 122 6.03 -12.34 6.44
C ARG A 122 4.74 -12.74 7.17
N TYR A 123 4.83 -13.03 8.46
CA TYR A 123 3.65 -13.31 9.29
C TYR A 123 2.67 -12.13 9.28
N VAL A 124 3.14 -10.91 9.56
CA VAL A 124 2.30 -9.70 9.57
C VAL A 124 1.65 -9.46 8.21
N ALA A 125 2.38 -9.72 7.12
CA ALA A 125 1.85 -9.60 5.76
C ALA A 125 0.69 -10.57 5.52
N ALA A 126 0.85 -11.84 5.90
CA ALA A 126 -0.20 -12.86 5.78
C ALA A 126 -1.44 -12.48 6.61
N GLN A 127 -1.24 -12.08 7.89
CA GLN A 127 -2.34 -11.65 8.75
C GLN A 127 -3.04 -10.40 8.19
N GLY A 128 -2.30 -9.46 7.62
CA GLY A 128 -2.85 -8.28 6.97
C GLY A 128 -3.76 -8.63 5.80
N LEU A 129 -3.33 -9.52 4.91
CA LEU A 129 -4.13 -10.01 3.78
C LEU A 129 -5.38 -10.78 4.25
N LYS A 130 -5.25 -11.65 5.26
CA LYS A 130 -6.39 -12.35 5.86
C LYS A 130 -7.40 -11.39 6.49
N LEU A 131 -6.92 -10.33 7.15
CA LEU A 131 -7.81 -9.32 7.74
C LEU A 131 -8.54 -8.53 6.64
N VAL A 132 -7.91 -8.21 5.52
CA VAL A 132 -8.58 -7.64 4.35
C VAL A 132 -9.67 -8.57 3.84
N ARG A 133 -9.40 -9.88 3.69
CA ARG A 133 -10.41 -10.89 3.30
C ARG A 133 -11.61 -10.87 4.24
N LYS A 134 -11.36 -10.90 5.55
CA LYS A 134 -12.40 -10.85 6.57
C LYS A 134 -13.27 -9.58 6.43
N ILE A 135 -12.65 -8.42 6.25
CA ILE A 135 -13.36 -7.15 6.07
C ILE A 135 -14.21 -7.20 4.81
N MET A 136 -13.64 -7.59 3.69
CA MET A 136 -14.29 -7.55 2.40
C MET A 136 -15.38 -8.60 2.23
N LEU A 137 -15.14 -9.84 2.68
CA LEU A 137 -15.98 -10.99 2.38
C LEU A 137 -16.97 -11.33 3.49
N GLU A 138 -16.69 -10.93 4.75
CA GLU A 138 -17.51 -11.37 5.89
C GLU A 138 -18.37 -10.25 6.49
N THR A 139 -17.96 -8.96 6.34
CA THR A 139 -18.72 -7.87 6.95
C THR A 139 -20.01 -7.56 6.18
N LYS A 140 -21.07 -7.22 6.89
CA LYS A 140 -22.37 -6.81 6.29
C LYS A 140 -22.21 -5.61 5.36
N THR A 141 -21.28 -4.70 5.68
CA THR A 141 -21.02 -3.48 4.91
C THR A 141 -20.56 -3.78 3.50
N PHE A 142 -19.67 -4.76 3.30
CA PHE A 142 -19.14 -5.10 1.99
C PHE A 142 -19.89 -6.24 1.31
N LYS A 143 -20.44 -7.21 2.03
CA LYS A 143 -21.22 -8.33 1.45
C LYS A 143 -22.32 -7.90 0.48
N LYS A 144 -22.99 -6.77 0.73
CA LYS A 144 -24.03 -6.23 -0.16
C LYS A 144 -23.54 -5.85 -1.55
N TYR A 145 -22.22 -5.69 -1.72
CA TYR A 145 -21.58 -5.40 -3.00
C TYR A 145 -21.02 -6.64 -3.68
N GLU A 146 -21.30 -7.83 -3.14
CA GLU A 146 -20.86 -9.11 -3.66
C GLU A 146 -19.37 -9.10 -4.07
N PRO A 147 -18.45 -8.81 -3.15
CA PRO A 147 -17.02 -8.71 -3.49
C PRO A 147 -16.45 -10.09 -3.87
N GLU A 148 -15.74 -10.14 -4.98
CA GLU A 148 -14.98 -11.29 -5.45
C GLU A 148 -13.49 -10.92 -5.44
N GLU A 149 -12.67 -11.69 -4.71
CA GLU A 149 -11.23 -11.46 -4.69
C GLU A 149 -10.61 -11.82 -6.04
N TYR A 150 -10.20 -10.80 -6.78
CA TYR A 150 -9.51 -10.95 -8.07
C TYR A 150 -8.03 -11.26 -7.87
N ARG A 151 -7.40 -10.64 -6.85
CA ARG A 151 -6.01 -10.86 -6.44
C ARG A 151 -5.88 -10.84 -4.92
N PRO A 152 -5.07 -11.75 -4.35
CA PRO A 152 -4.30 -12.84 -4.96
C PRO A 152 -5.15 -14.01 -5.45
N GLY A 153 -6.39 -14.15 -4.99
CA GLY A 153 -7.31 -15.24 -5.31
C GLY A 153 -7.57 -16.14 -4.11
N LEU A 154 -8.86 -16.43 -3.87
CA LEU A 154 -9.32 -17.17 -2.68
C LEU A 154 -8.84 -18.64 -2.62
N HIS A 155 -8.33 -19.19 -3.71
CA HIS A 155 -7.77 -20.55 -3.72
C HIS A 155 -6.45 -20.64 -2.93
N ILE A 156 -5.77 -19.51 -2.69
CA ILE A 156 -4.53 -19.45 -1.90
C ILE A 156 -4.90 -19.24 -0.44
N GLN A 157 -4.68 -20.26 0.41
CA GLN A 157 -5.03 -20.24 1.83
C GLN A 157 -3.81 -20.36 2.74
N ASP A 158 -2.75 -21.00 2.29
CA ASP A 158 -1.49 -21.10 3.01
C ASP A 158 -0.81 -19.74 3.15
N ASP A 159 -0.17 -19.49 4.30
CA ASP A 159 0.38 -18.16 4.61
C ASP A 159 1.61 -17.83 3.76
N GLU A 160 2.48 -18.79 3.51
CA GLU A 160 3.69 -18.58 2.71
C GLU A 160 3.31 -18.38 1.22
N GLU A 161 2.38 -19.19 0.72
CA GLU A 161 1.85 -19.04 -0.64
C GLU A 161 1.13 -17.70 -0.80
N LEU A 162 0.36 -17.28 0.21
CA LEU A 162 -0.36 -16.01 0.20
C LEU A 162 0.60 -14.81 0.16
N VAL A 163 1.66 -14.83 0.96
CA VAL A 163 2.70 -13.79 0.95
C VAL A 163 3.46 -13.79 -0.36
N LYS A 164 3.81 -14.97 -0.90
CA LYS A 164 4.48 -15.12 -2.19
C LYS A 164 3.63 -14.55 -3.33
N ALA A 165 2.38 -14.96 -3.44
CA ALA A 165 1.46 -14.42 -4.45
C ALA A 165 1.20 -12.94 -4.26
N GLY A 166 1.08 -12.49 -3.00
CA GLY A 166 0.94 -11.08 -2.65
C GLY A 166 2.14 -10.23 -3.06
N SER A 167 3.35 -10.79 -3.03
CA SER A 167 4.57 -10.07 -3.40
C SER A 167 4.61 -9.64 -4.85
N ASP A 168 3.94 -10.35 -5.77
CA ASP A 168 3.88 -10.02 -7.19
C ASP A 168 3.13 -8.70 -7.47
N PHE A 169 2.28 -8.24 -6.54
CA PHE A 169 1.53 -6.97 -6.64
C PHE A 169 1.77 -6.05 -5.44
N THR A 170 2.86 -6.28 -4.73
CA THR A 170 3.32 -5.43 -3.62
C THR A 170 4.26 -4.36 -4.13
N GLN A 171 4.18 -3.19 -3.53
CA GLN A 171 5.17 -2.14 -3.75
C GLN A 171 5.30 -1.28 -2.50
N THR A 172 6.32 -0.42 -2.50
CA THR A 172 6.48 0.59 -1.47
C THR A 172 5.27 1.52 -1.42
N ILE A 173 4.93 2.00 -0.23
CA ILE A 173 3.98 3.12 -0.05
C ILE A 173 4.71 4.46 0.00
N PHE A 174 5.98 4.49 -0.45
CA PHE A 174 6.84 5.68 -0.54
C PHE A 174 7.16 6.33 0.81
N HIS A 175 7.17 5.56 1.89
CA HIS A 175 7.49 6.02 3.24
C HIS A 175 8.69 5.27 3.86
N PRO A 176 9.82 5.03 3.15
CA PRO A 176 11.00 4.44 3.75
C PRO A 176 11.61 5.43 4.76
N VAL A 177 12.11 4.90 5.87
CA VAL A 177 12.72 5.68 6.94
C VAL A 177 13.99 5.00 7.46
N GLY A 178 14.84 5.73 8.15
CA GLY A 178 15.97 5.19 8.91
C GLY A 178 17.35 5.43 8.30
N THR A 179 17.45 5.95 7.06
CA THR A 179 18.76 6.31 6.46
C THR A 179 19.44 7.49 7.16
N CYS A 180 18.67 8.33 7.88
CA CYS A 180 19.17 9.40 8.74
C CYS A 180 18.66 9.19 10.17
N LYS A 181 18.87 7.99 10.72
CA LYS A 181 18.38 7.59 12.05
C LYS A 181 18.88 8.57 13.10
N MET A 182 17.95 9.06 13.95
CA MET A 182 18.27 9.83 15.14
C MET A 182 18.58 8.89 16.31
N GLY A 183 19.54 9.22 17.11
CA GLY A 183 19.89 8.47 18.31
C GLY A 183 21.30 8.75 18.82
N SER A 184 21.69 8.02 19.86
CA SER A 184 23.03 8.07 20.46
C SER A 184 23.84 6.78 20.26
N ASP A 185 23.24 5.79 19.58
CA ASP A 185 23.91 4.52 19.27
C ASP A 185 24.82 4.66 18.03
N GLU A 186 25.71 3.68 17.83
CA GLU A 186 26.71 3.66 16.76
C GLU A 186 26.12 3.69 15.33
N ASN A 187 24.85 3.33 15.17
CA ASN A 187 24.14 3.37 13.90
C ASN A 187 23.33 4.66 13.70
N ALA A 188 23.34 5.57 14.68
CA ALA A 188 22.67 6.84 14.55
C ALA A 188 23.49 7.79 13.66
N VAL A 189 22.81 8.51 12.78
CA VAL A 189 23.41 9.50 11.87
C VAL A 189 23.35 10.88 12.47
N VAL A 190 22.29 11.19 13.21
CA VAL A 190 22.07 12.49 13.86
C VAL A 190 21.73 12.34 15.33
N ASP A 191 22.05 13.34 16.12
CA ASP A 191 21.67 13.47 17.53
C ASP A 191 20.21 13.97 17.67
N ASP A 192 19.78 14.20 18.92
CA ASP A 192 18.45 14.72 19.26
C ASP A 192 18.21 16.18 18.82
N ARG A 193 19.26 16.86 18.37
CA ARG A 193 19.22 18.21 17.79
C ARG A 193 19.41 18.22 16.28
N LEU A 194 19.35 17.04 15.65
CA LEU A 194 19.56 16.83 14.22
C LEU A 194 20.97 17.17 13.71
N LYS A 195 21.97 17.25 14.60
CA LYS A 195 23.37 17.41 14.19
C LYS A 195 23.95 16.07 13.77
N VAL A 196 24.64 16.06 12.65
CA VAL A 196 25.31 14.85 12.14
C VAL A 196 26.47 14.48 13.06
N HIS A 197 26.53 13.22 13.50
CA HIS A 197 27.64 12.73 14.30
C HIS A 197 28.94 12.78 13.52
N GLY A 198 30.00 13.28 14.17
CA GLY A 198 31.35 13.37 13.58
C GLY A 198 31.55 14.49 12.57
N VAL A 199 30.60 15.41 12.42
CA VAL A 199 30.72 16.61 11.58
C VAL A 199 30.46 17.84 12.44
N GLU A 200 31.35 18.83 12.38
CA GLU A 200 31.25 20.13 13.07
C GLU A 200 30.37 21.11 12.30
#